data_fe1afe1add9ca0d923ff43022b116778
#
_entry.id   fe1afe1add9ca0d923ff43022b116778
#
_cell.length_a   1.000
_cell.length_b   1.000
_cell.length_c   1.000
_cell.angle_alpha   90.00
_cell.angle_beta   90.00
_cell.angle_gamma   90.00
#
_symmetry.space_group_name_H-M   'P 1'
#
loop_
_entity.id
_entity.type
_entity.pdbx_description
1 polymer ?
#
loop_
_entity_poly.entity_id
_entity_poly.type
_entity_poly.pdbx_seq_one_letter_code
_entity_poly.pdbx_strand_id
1 'polypeptide(L)'
;MKLARRQFLRLAAGAAALPASVSAQAYPSRPVKIIVGQAAGSASDIVARLIAQFLSEKLGQQFLVEVRPGAAGNIATEAVTHMPPDGYTLLLVNSQNAINVALYEKLSFDFVRDIAPVGKVESVPLVMEVHPSVPAKTIPEFIAYAKANPGKLNMASAGIGGPQHIAGELFKFMAGVDLTHIPYKGSTPAVTDLVAGQVQVMFDVTPTSLPQIKAGKLRPLGVTTTEPLPFLPDVPTIDSFLKGYEAAGWIGFGVPRGTPPEIIATLNQQTNAAVLDPNIKQRFADLGAVAVAANSPDEFAKFIAENIDKWTKVIKFAGIKPQ
;
A
#
# COMPACT_ATOMS: atom_id res chain seq x y z
N MET A 1 -65.22 -45.86 19.98
CA MET A 1 -64.94 -44.82 18.94
C MET A 1 -63.61 -45.11 18.31
N LYS A 2 -63.58 -45.61 17.08
CA LYS A 2 -62.35 -45.89 16.32
C LYS A 2 -62.10 -44.71 15.37
N LEU A 3 -61.20 -43.83 15.69
CA LEU A 3 -60.75 -42.76 14.80
C LEU A 3 -59.98 -43.37 13.60
N ALA A 4 -60.46 -43.06 12.41
CA ALA A 4 -59.97 -43.68 11.15
C ALA A 4 -58.55 -43.29 10.88
N ARG A 5 -57.64 -44.25 10.65
CA ARG A 5 -56.21 -44.13 10.28
C ARG A 5 -55.92 -43.12 9.17
N ARG A 6 -56.90 -42.76 8.33
CA ARG A 6 -56.81 -41.80 7.24
C ARG A 6 -56.76 -40.34 7.68
N GLN A 7 -57.24 -39.98 8.86
CA GLN A 7 -57.17 -38.60 9.37
C GLN A 7 -55.84 -38.29 10.03
N PHE A 8 -55.18 -39.31 10.59
CA PHE A 8 -53.84 -39.14 11.16
C PHE A 8 -52.74 -38.90 10.08
N LEU A 9 -52.89 -39.50 8.89
CA LEU A 9 -51.96 -39.32 7.76
C LEU A 9 -52.12 -37.96 7.09
N ARG A 10 -53.24 -37.27 7.18
CA ARG A 10 -53.45 -35.93 6.64
C ARG A 10 -52.94 -34.82 7.58
N LEU A 11 -52.84 -35.05 8.86
CA LEU A 11 -52.24 -34.12 9.84
C LEU A 11 -50.70 -34.20 9.87
N ALA A 12 -50.10 -35.33 9.50
CA ALA A 12 -48.66 -35.52 9.43
C ALA A 12 -48.04 -34.91 8.15
N ALA A 13 -48.81 -34.73 7.07
CA ALA A 13 -48.33 -34.14 5.81
C ALA A 13 -48.33 -32.61 5.80
N GLY A 14 -48.96 -31.95 6.77
CA GLY A 14 -49.00 -30.48 6.89
C GLY A 14 -47.85 -29.86 7.68
N ALA A 15 -47.07 -30.68 8.39
CA ALA A 15 -45.97 -30.18 9.24
C ALA A 15 -44.58 -30.13 8.55
N ALA A 16 -44.46 -30.54 7.28
CA ALA A 16 -43.18 -30.70 6.60
C ALA A 16 -42.79 -29.54 5.67
N ALA A 17 -43.54 -28.44 5.68
CA ALA A 17 -43.22 -27.28 4.78
C ALA A 17 -43.08 -25.98 5.59
N LEU A 18 -42.31 -26.00 6.68
CA LEU A 18 -41.70 -24.76 7.14
C LEU A 18 -40.52 -24.50 6.20
N PRO A 19 -40.48 -23.37 5.49
CA PRO A 19 -39.28 -22.98 4.81
C PRO A 19 -38.19 -22.89 5.87
N ALA A 20 -37.15 -23.71 5.78
CA ALA A 20 -35.95 -23.49 6.51
C ALA A 20 -35.49 -22.07 6.09
N SER A 21 -35.75 -21.09 6.95
CA SER A 21 -35.14 -19.80 6.84
C SER A 21 -33.63 -20.08 6.85
N VAL A 22 -33.01 -20.13 5.69
CA VAL A 22 -31.55 -20.07 5.56
C VAL A 22 -31.19 -18.71 6.15
N SER A 23 -30.97 -18.70 7.46
CA SER A 23 -30.37 -17.56 8.12
C SER A 23 -29.06 -17.37 7.38
N ALA A 24 -28.98 -16.34 6.55
CA ALA A 24 -27.73 -15.95 5.93
C ALA A 24 -26.72 -15.81 7.07
N GLN A 25 -25.80 -16.75 7.16
CA GLN A 25 -24.84 -16.83 8.26
C GLN A 25 -24.08 -15.52 8.24
N ALA A 26 -24.18 -14.72 9.30
CA ALA A 26 -23.58 -13.40 9.37
C ALA A 26 -22.07 -13.52 9.08
N TYR A 27 -21.60 -12.80 8.09
CA TYR A 27 -20.16 -12.75 7.77
C TYR A 27 -19.44 -11.81 8.73
N PRO A 28 -18.27 -12.20 9.25
CA PRO A 28 -17.65 -13.52 9.20
C PRO A 28 -18.17 -14.47 10.29
N SER A 29 -18.30 -15.77 9.98
CA SER A 29 -18.70 -16.81 10.93
C SER A 29 -17.56 -17.70 11.41
N ARG A 30 -16.36 -17.49 10.89
CA ARG A 30 -15.12 -18.20 11.23
C ARG A 30 -13.91 -17.27 11.04
N PRO A 31 -12.72 -17.63 11.53
CA PRO A 31 -11.53 -16.80 11.36
C PRO A 31 -11.22 -16.47 9.90
N VAL A 32 -10.79 -15.21 9.68
CA VAL A 32 -10.39 -14.66 8.37
C VAL A 32 -8.87 -14.54 8.32
N LYS A 33 -8.25 -14.86 7.20
CA LYS A 33 -6.81 -14.70 6.99
C LYS A 33 -6.49 -13.41 6.24
N ILE A 34 -5.43 -12.74 6.65
CA ILE A 34 -4.80 -11.63 5.91
C ILE A 34 -3.41 -12.08 5.47
N ILE A 35 -3.23 -12.26 4.18
CA ILE A 35 -1.95 -12.66 3.60
C ILE A 35 -1.11 -11.41 3.31
N VAL A 36 0.14 -11.39 3.79
CA VAL A 36 1.10 -10.30 3.63
C VAL A 36 2.32 -10.76 2.85
N GLY A 37 2.64 -10.09 1.74
CA GLY A 37 3.74 -10.47 0.85
C GLY A 37 5.12 -9.94 1.27
N GLN A 38 5.19 -9.14 2.32
CA GLN A 38 6.44 -8.59 2.87
C GLN A 38 6.88 -9.37 4.12
N ALA A 39 8.16 -9.21 4.50
CA ALA A 39 8.72 -9.91 5.66
C ALA A 39 8.01 -9.53 6.97
N ALA A 40 8.02 -10.46 7.94
CA ALA A 40 7.55 -10.20 9.28
C ALA A 40 8.30 -9.01 9.91
N GLY A 41 7.57 -8.14 10.64
CA GLY A 41 8.11 -6.90 11.22
C GLY A 41 8.27 -5.74 10.23
N SER A 42 7.94 -5.92 8.96
CA SER A 42 7.86 -4.81 7.99
C SER A 42 6.68 -3.88 8.31
N ALA A 43 6.69 -2.66 7.76
CA ALA A 43 5.56 -1.73 7.87
C ALA A 43 4.24 -2.38 7.44
N SER A 44 4.23 -3.13 6.33
CA SER A 44 3.06 -3.87 5.85
C SER A 44 2.55 -4.90 6.88
N ASP A 45 3.45 -5.67 7.53
CA ASP A 45 3.06 -6.64 8.55
C ASP A 45 2.48 -5.94 9.80
N ILE A 46 3.11 -4.84 10.22
CA ILE A 46 2.63 -4.05 11.38
C ILE A 46 1.24 -3.48 11.09
N VAL A 47 1.03 -2.88 9.92
CA VAL A 47 -0.28 -2.34 9.50
C VAL A 47 -1.32 -3.45 9.38
N ALA A 48 -0.96 -4.60 8.78
CA ALA A 48 -1.87 -5.74 8.70
C ALA A 48 -2.35 -6.18 10.08
N ARG A 49 -1.45 -6.30 11.07
CA ARG A 49 -1.80 -6.70 12.44
C ARG A 49 -2.65 -5.68 13.16
N LEU A 50 -2.36 -4.39 12.96
CA LEU A 50 -3.14 -3.30 13.55
C LEU A 50 -4.59 -3.31 13.04
N ILE A 51 -4.76 -3.41 11.72
CA ILE A 51 -6.10 -3.50 11.11
C ILE A 51 -6.77 -4.84 11.44
N ALA A 52 -6.03 -5.97 11.47
CA ALA A 52 -6.56 -7.27 11.86
C ALA A 52 -7.15 -7.26 13.27
N GLN A 53 -6.48 -6.63 14.23
CA GLN A 53 -6.98 -6.47 15.58
C GLN A 53 -8.29 -5.67 15.58
N PHE A 54 -8.34 -4.52 14.92
CA PHE A 54 -9.54 -3.68 14.83
C PHE A 54 -10.71 -4.45 14.20
N LEU A 55 -10.47 -5.14 13.06
CA LEU A 55 -11.50 -5.95 12.40
C LEU A 55 -12.00 -7.09 13.29
N SER A 56 -11.10 -7.72 14.05
CA SER A 56 -11.47 -8.79 14.98
C SER A 56 -12.43 -8.30 16.08
N GLU A 57 -12.13 -7.12 16.64
CA GLU A 57 -12.97 -6.49 17.67
C GLU A 57 -14.34 -6.07 17.11
N LYS A 58 -14.38 -5.54 15.88
CA LYS A 58 -15.63 -5.05 15.27
C LYS A 58 -16.51 -6.13 14.70
N LEU A 59 -15.92 -7.19 14.15
CA LEU A 59 -16.66 -8.25 13.45
C LEU A 59 -16.83 -9.54 14.29
N GLY A 60 -16.26 -9.60 15.50
CA GLY A 60 -16.45 -10.72 16.42
C GLY A 60 -15.80 -12.05 16.00
N GLN A 61 -14.94 -12.03 14.97
CA GLN A 61 -14.15 -13.19 14.52
C GLN A 61 -12.69 -12.80 14.37
N GLN A 62 -11.79 -13.74 14.58
CA GLN A 62 -10.35 -13.45 14.49
C GLN A 62 -9.91 -13.19 13.05
N PHE A 63 -9.15 -12.10 12.85
CA PHE A 63 -8.41 -11.83 11.64
C PHE A 63 -6.95 -12.18 11.88
N LEU A 64 -6.42 -13.19 11.18
CA LEU A 64 -5.11 -13.79 11.41
C LEU A 64 -4.14 -13.37 10.29
N VAL A 65 -3.05 -12.71 10.65
CA VAL A 65 -2.02 -12.31 9.69
C VAL A 65 -1.08 -13.48 9.41
N GLU A 66 -0.94 -13.83 8.14
CA GLU A 66 -0.03 -14.86 7.63
C GLU A 66 0.96 -14.22 6.65
N VAL A 67 2.24 -14.28 6.96
CA VAL A 67 3.32 -13.68 6.16
C VAL A 67 3.83 -14.70 5.14
N ARG A 68 3.81 -14.33 3.84
CA ARG A 68 4.33 -15.13 2.71
C ARG A 68 5.27 -14.29 1.84
N PRO A 69 6.50 -14.02 2.28
CA PRO A 69 7.42 -13.16 1.57
C PRO A 69 8.00 -13.85 0.34
N GLY A 70 8.44 -13.05 -0.62
CA GLY A 70 9.18 -13.51 -1.79
C GLY A 70 8.71 -12.86 -3.09
N ALA A 71 9.62 -12.77 -4.08
CA ALA A 71 9.41 -12.17 -5.39
C ALA A 71 8.67 -10.81 -5.32
N ALA A 72 9.13 -9.90 -4.44
CA ALA A 72 8.51 -8.60 -4.21
C ALA A 72 7.00 -8.65 -3.88
N GLY A 73 6.54 -9.70 -3.18
CA GLY A 73 5.13 -9.91 -2.83
C GLY A 73 4.32 -10.73 -3.84
N ASN A 74 4.89 -11.08 -5.00
CA ASN A 74 4.17 -11.84 -6.03
C ASN A 74 3.75 -13.23 -5.56
N ILE A 75 4.56 -13.92 -4.71
CA ILE A 75 4.21 -15.23 -4.14
C ILE A 75 2.91 -15.15 -3.31
N ALA A 76 2.77 -14.10 -2.50
CA ALA A 76 1.56 -13.89 -1.70
C ALA A 76 0.35 -13.57 -2.59
N THR A 77 0.53 -12.71 -3.58
CA THR A 77 -0.53 -12.34 -4.52
C THR A 77 -1.03 -13.54 -5.29
N GLU A 78 -0.13 -14.32 -5.90
CA GLU A 78 -0.48 -15.56 -6.63
C GLU A 78 -1.23 -16.54 -5.73
N ALA A 79 -0.75 -16.76 -4.50
CA ALA A 79 -1.43 -17.66 -3.56
C ALA A 79 -2.88 -17.23 -3.31
N VAL A 80 -3.14 -15.91 -3.17
CA VAL A 80 -4.50 -15.40 -2.91
C VAL A 80 -5.40 -15.50 -4.14
N THR A 81 -4.87 -15.33 -5.36
CA THR A 81 -5.70 -15.46 -6.58
C THR A 81 -6.29 -16.87 -6.75
N HIS A 82 -5.70 -17.88 -6.12
CA HIS A 82 -6.17 -19.27 -6.13
C HIS A 82 -7.04 -19.65 -4.92
N MET A 83 -7.28 -18.73 -3.98
CA MET A 83 -8.15 -19.00 -2.83
C MET A 83 -9.63 -18.85 -3.18
N PRO A 84 -10.52 -19.53 -2.45
CA PRO A 84 -11.95 -19.38 -2.64
C PRO A 84 -12.38 -17.90 -2.49
N PRO A 85 -13.26 -17.39 -3.36
CA PRO A 85 -13.77 -16.03 -3.30
C PRO A 85 -14.94 -15.92 -2.28
N ASP A 86 -14.71 -16.34 -1.05
CA ASP A 86 -15.70 -16.43 0.02
C ASP A 86 -15.51 -15.37 1.12
N GLY A 87 -14.51 -14.46 0.94
CA GLY A 87 -14.21 -13.40 1.88
C GLY A 87 -13.34 -13.81 3.07
N TYR A 88 -12.96 -15.07 3.22
CA TYR A 88 -12.15 -15.54 4.35
C TYR A 88 -10.64 -15.50 4.11
N THR A 89 -10.24 -14.96 2.96
CA THR A 89 -8.83 -14.65 2.66
C THR A 89 -8.74 -13.25 2.05
N LEU A 90 -8.02 -12.37 2.72
CA LEU A 90 -7.65 -11.05 2.25
C LEU A 90 -6.17 -11.05 1.82
N LEU A 91 -5.85 -10.24 0.83
CA LEU A 91 -4.49 -9.86 0.50
C LEU A 91 -4.24 -8.44 1.02
N LEU A 92 -3.16 -8.23 1.77
CA LEU A 92 -2.64 -6.88 1.91
C LEU A 92 -1.99 -6.49 0.58
N VAL A 93 -2.56 -5.49 -0.06
CA VAL A 93 -2.05 -4.90 -1.31
C VAL A 93 -1.31 -3.61 -1.02
N ASN A 94 -0.26 -3.32 -1.79
CA ASN A 94 0.52 -2.10 -1.62
C ASN A 94 1.09 -1.60 -2.96
N SER A 95 1.80 -0.47 -2.93
CA SER A 95 2.39 0.15 -4.13
C SER A 95 3.29 -0.80 -4.92
N GLN A 96 3.95 -1.78 -4.27
CA GLN A 96 4.79 -2.75 -4.96
C GLN A 96 3.97 -3.64 -5.90
N ASN A 97 2.72 -3.99 -5.57
CA ASN A 97 1.85 -4.76 -6.46
C ASN A 97 1.59 -4.01 -7.77
N ALA A 98 1.32 -2.71 -7.71
CA ALA A 98 1.13 -1.88 -8.90
C ALA A 98 2.43 -1.72 -9.72
N ILE A 99 3.57 -1.55 -9.04
CA ILE A 99 4.89 -1.48 -9.67
C ILE A 99 5.22 -2.82 -10.37
N ASN A 100 4.93 -3.96 -9.74
CA ASN A 100 5.23 -5.28 -10.28
C ASN A 100 4.51 -5.56 -11.59
N VAL A 101 3.29 -5.05 -11.79
CA VAL A 101 2.57 -5.16 -13.08
C VAL A 101 3.39 -4.57 -14.24
N ALA A 102 4.14 -3.50 -13.97
CA ALA A 102 4.99 -2.85 -14.97
C ALA A 102 6.43 -3.41 -15.00
N LEU A 103 6.89 -4.01 -13.89
CA LEU A 103 8.28 -4.44 -13.72
C LEU A 103 8.53 -5.88 -14.14
N TYR A 104 7.52 -6.77 -14.08
CA TYR A 104 7.68 -8.18 -14.43
C TYR A 104 7.06 -8.46 -15.81
N GLU A 105 7.84 -9.08 -16.72
CA GLU A 105 7.34 -9.45 -18.05
C GLU A 105 6.29 -10.56 -18.01
N LYS A 106 6.42 -11.47 -17.04
CA LYS A 106 5.56 -12.64 -16.89
C LYS A 106 5.16 -12.82 -15.44
N LEU A 107 3.93 -12.46 -15.12
CA LEU A 107 3.28 -12.86 -13.89
C LEU A 107 2.35 -14.04 -14.19
N SER A 108 2.27 -15.01 -13.26
CA SER A 108 1.34 -16.16 -13.33
C SER A 108 -0.13 -15.75 -13.07
N PHE A 109 -0.37 -14.47 -12.72
CA PHE A 109 -1.68 -13.89 -12.41
C PHE A 109 -1.80 -12.50 -13.05
N ASP A 110 -3.01 -12.00 -13.14
CA ASP A 110 -3.31 -10.61 -13.48
C ASP A 110 -3.85 -9.90 -12.24
N PHE A 111 -3.05 -9.00 -11.69
CA PHE A 111 -3.37 -8.33 -10.43
C PHE A 111 -4.70 -7.57 -10.47
N VAL A 112 -4.99 -6.89 -11.58
CA VAL A 112 -6.23 -6.09 -11.72
C VAL A 112 -7.46 -6.98 -11.96
N ARG A 113 -7.27 -8.06 -12.72
CA ARG A 113 -8.35 -8.99 -13.03
C ARG A 113 -8.67 -9.93 -11.87
N ASP A 114 -7.65 -10.42 -11.15
CA ASP A 114 -7.78 -11.54 -10.23
C ASP A 114 -7.98 -11.12 -8.76
N ILE A 115 -7.69 -9.85 -8.42
CA ILE A 115 -7.91 -9.28 -7.10
C ILE A 115 -8.97 -8.19 -7.15
N ALA A 116 -10.00 -8.31 -6.32
CA ALA A 116 -11.02 -7.28 -6.11
C ALA A 116 -10.57 -6.36 -4.96
N PRO A 117 -10.45 -5.03 -5.18
CA PRO A 117 -10.09 -4.09 -4.13
C PRO A 117 -11.15 -4.02 -3.02
N VAL A 118 -10.71 -3.88 -1.78
CA VAL A 118 -11.58 -3.62 -0.61
C VAL A 118 -11.50 -2.15 -0.23
N GLY A 119 -10.30 -1.62 0.02
CA GLY A 119 -10.08 -0.23 0.38
C GLY A 119 -8.62 0.07 0.69
N LYS A 120 -8.22 1.31 0.42
CA LYS A 120 -6.93 1.86 0.81
C LYS A 120 -6.97 2.24 2.29
N VAL A 121 -5.88 2.00 3.04
CA VAL A 121 -5.84 2.27 4.49
C VAL A 121 -4.83 3.36 4.86
N GLU A 122 -3.70 3.42 4.18
CA GLU A 122 -2.69 4.43 4.46
C GLU A 122 -1.94 4.90 3.23
N SER A 123 -1.33 6.07 3.35
CA SER A 123 -0.31 6.61 2.47
C SER A 123 1.02 6.61 3.22
N VAL A 124 2.07 6.14 2.57
CA VAL A 124 3.44 6.12 3.11
C VAL A 124 4.25 7.19 2.37
N PRO A 125 4.34 8.40 2.93
CA PRO A 125 5.05 9.48 2.30
C PRO A 125 6.55 9.21 2.24
N LEU A 126 7.18 9.72 1.19
CA LEU A 126 8.62 9.83 1.11
C LEU A 126 9.01 11.30 1.25
N VAL A 127 10.24 11.53 1.70
CA VAL A 127 10.86 12.85 1.77
C VAL A 127 12.01 12.89 0.79
N MET A 128 12.01 13.87 -0.11
CA MET A 128 13.19 14.22 -0.86
C MET A 128 14.16 14.96 0.04
N GLU A 129 15.29 14.37 0.33
CA GLU A 129 16.30 14.91 1.21
C GLU A 129 17.68 14.90 0.57
N VAL A 130 18.50 15.86 0.97
CA VAL A 130 19.86 16.00 0.45
C VAL A 130 20.88 16.12 1.57
N HIS A 131 22.12 15.70 1.28
CA HIS A 131 23.27 16.02 2.14
C HIS A 131 23.51 17.54 2.17
N PRO A 132 23.84 18.15 3.33
CA PRO A 132 24.05 19.61 3.47
C PRO A 132 25.09 20.22 2.52
N SER A 133 26.02 19.43 1.97
CA SER A 133 26.99 19.90 0.97
C SER A 133 26.37 20.27 -0.39
N VAL A 134 25.17 19.79 -0.69
CA VAL A 134 24.41 20.19 -1.87
C VAL A 134 23.96 21.66 -1.67
N PRO A 135 24.36 22.60 -2.54
CA PRO A 135 24.10 24.02 -2.34
C PRO A 135 22.68 24.45 -2.74
N ALA A 136 21.70 23.56 -2.54
CA ALA A 136 20.29 23.80 -2.79
C ALA A 136 19.50 23.70 -1.49
N LYS A 137 18.59 24.65 -1.26
CA LYS A 137 17.70 24.71 -0.09
C LYS A 137 16.23 24.52 -0.47
N THR A 138 15.93 24.55 -1.75
CA THR A 138 14.58 24.41 -2.32
C THR A 138 14.61 23.49 -3.53
N ILE A 139 13.44 22.96 -3.91
CA ILE A 139 13.30 22.11 -5.10
C ILE A 139 13.73 22.86 -6.39
N PRO A 140 13.32 24.12 -6.65
CA PRO A 140 13.79 24.86 -7.81
C PRO A 140 15.33 25.03 -7.85
N GLU A 141 15.95 25.33 -6.70
CA GLU A 141 17.42 25.43 -6.60
C GLU A 141 18.09 24.08 -6.87
N PHE A 142 17.52 22.98 -6.36
CA PHE A 142 18.04 21.63 -6.63
C PHE A 142 17.95 21.29 -8.11
N ILE A 143 16.83 21.56 -8.76
CA ILE A 143 16.62 21.33 -10.19
C ILE A 143 17.65 22.13 -11.01
N ALA A 144 17.84 23.41 -10.68
CA ALA A 144 18.84 24.25 -11.35
C ALA A 144 20.25 23.70 -11.16
N TYR A 145 20.61 23.30 -9.94
CA TYR A 145 21.91 22.72 -9.62
C TYR A 145 22.14 21.38 -10.34
N ALA A 146 21.14 20.50 -10.35
CA ALA A 146 21.23 19.21 -11.02
C ALA A 146 21.38 19.37 -12.56
N LYS A 147 20.65 20.31 -13.17
CA LYS A 147 20.78 20.64 -14.60
C LYS A 147 22.16 21.18 -14.96
N ALA A 148 22.79 21.95 -14.06
CA ALA A 148 24.17 22.46 -14.26
C ALA A 148 25.24 21.38 -14.01
N ASN A 149 24.88 20.24 -13.41
CA ASN A 149 25.79 19.16 -13.04
C ASN A 149 25.25 17.77 -13.47
N PRO A 150 24.95 17.54 -14.77
CA PRO A 150 24.33 16.30 -15.21
C PRO A 150 25.21 15.09 -14.87
N GLY A 151 24.61 14.03 -14.32
CA GLY A 151 25.25 12.77 -13.94
C GLY A 151 26.25 12.86 -12.76
N LYS A 152 26.45 14.04 -12.13
CA LYS A 152 27.37 14.20 -11.01
C LYS A 152 26.76 13.97 -9.64
N LEU A 153 25.41 13.98 -9.54
CA LEU A 153 24.71 13.75 -8.30
C LEU A 153 24.27 12.28 -8.21
N ASN A 154 24.67 11.62 -7.14
CA ASN A 154 24.27 10.26 -6.84
C ASN A 154 22.96 10.27 -6.05
N MET A 155 21.97 9.54 -6.56
CA MET A 155 20.67 9.34 -5.93
C MET A 155 20.61 7.95 -5.31
N ALA A 156 20.53 7.88 -3.97
CA ALA A 156 20.40 6.62 -3.25
C ALA A 156 18.97 6.09 -3.27
N SER A 157 18.81 4.77 -3.19
CA SER A 157 17.54 4.11 -2.89
C SER A 157 17.73 2.83 -2.08
N ALA A 158 16.64 2.33 -1.48
CA ALA A 158 16.64 1.06 -0.75
C ALA A 158 16.69 -0.19 -1.66
N GLY A 159 16.75 -0.01 -2.98
CA GLY A 159 16.86 -1.09 -3.97
C GLY A 159 16.21 -0.74 -5.30
N ILE A 160 16.54 -1.52 -6.31
CA ILE A 160 16.01 -1.35 -7.67
C ILE A 160 14.52 -1.68 -7.72
N GLY A 161 13.72 -0.81 -8.37
CA GLY A 161 12.28 -1.02 -8.55
C GLY A 161 11.44 -0.80 -7.28
N GLY A 162 12.08 -0.45 -6.15
CA GLY A 162 11.35 -0.08 -4.93
C GLY A 162 10.78 1.34 -4.97
N PRO A 163 9.84 1.68 -4.06
CA PRO A 163 9.19 3.00 -4.05
C PRO A 163 10.15 4.19 -4.06
N GLN A 164 11.26 4.11 -3.33
CA GLN A 164 12.26 5.18 -3.27
C GLN A 164 12.97 5.41 -4.61
N HIS A 165 13.32 4.32 -5.30
CA HIS A 165 13.90 4.40 -6.64
C HIS A 165 12.93 5.02 -7.63
N ILE A 166 11.71 4.50 -7.66
CA ILE A 166 10.68 4.94 -8.61
C ILE A 166 10.26 6.40 -8.36
N ALA A 167 10.21 6.84 -7.10
CA ALA A 167 9.98 8.25 -6.77
C ALA A 167 11.08 9.16 -7.33
N GLY A 168 12.34 8.76 -7.20
CA GLY A 168 13.46 9.50 -7.78
C GLY A 168 13.44 9.50 -9.31
N GLU A 169 13.11 8.39 -9.95
CA GLU A 169 12.97 8.31 -11.42
C GLU A 169 11.81 9.17 -11.94
N LEU A 170 10.68 9.22 -11.22
CA LEU A 170 9.58 10.15 -11.52
C LEU A 170 10.05 11.60 -11.43
N PHE A 171 10.84 11.93 -10.40
CA PHE A 171 11.41 13.28 -10.27
C PHE A 171 12.34 13.61 -11.43
N LYS A 172 13.26 12.70 -11.80
CA LYS A 172 14.14 12.87 -12.96
C LYS A 172 13.35 13.12 -14.24
N PHE A 173 12.30 12.31 -14.45
CA PHE A 173 11.43 12.43 -15.62
C PHE A 173 10.73 13.80 -15.69
N MET A 174 10.11 14.22 -14.59
CA MET A 174 9.31 15.46 -14.58
C MET A 174 10.18 16.73 -14.56
N ALA A 175 11.32 16.70 -13.85
CA ALA A 175 12.22 17.84 -13.73
C ALA A 175 13.19 17.97 -14.90
N GLY A 176 13.36 16.91 -15.71
CA GLY A 176 14.35 16.85 -16.79
C GLY A 176 15.78 16.96 -16.26
N VAL A 177 16.11 16.22 -15.19
CA VAL A 177 17.43 16.18 -14.56
C VAL A 177 18.06 14.80 -14.67
N ASP A 178 19.40 14.75 -14.69
CA ASP A 178 20.15 13.51 -14.68
C ASP A 178 20.80 13.28 -13.31
N LEU A 179 20.40 12.17 -12.64
CA LEU A 179 20.93 11.72 -11.37
C LEU A 179 21.37 10.27 -11.54
N THR A 180 22.58 9.94 -11.05
CA THR A 180 23.08 8.56 -11.08
C THR A 180 22.45 7.75 -9.95
N HIS A 181 21.71 6.69 -10.26
CA HIS A 181 21.07 5.86 -9.25
C HIS A 181 22.06 4.88 -8.60
N ILE A 182 22.13 4.88 -7.27
CA ILE A 182 22.95 3.99 -6.43
C ILE A 182 22.00 3.15 -5.54
N PRO A 183 21.76 1.87 -5.89
CA PRO A 183 20.89 1.00 -5.11
C PRO A 183 21.62 0.41 -3.89
N TYR A 184 20.93 0.39 -2.75
CA TYR A 184 21.34 -0.23 -1.50
C TYR A 184 20.45 -1.43 -1.13
N LYS A 185 20.87 -2.20 -0.13
CA LYS A 185 20.07 -3.30 0.45
C LYS A 185 19.22 -2.78 1.62
N GLY A 186 18.33 -1.81 1.35
CA GLY A 186 17.45 -1.18 2.34
C GLY A 186 17.78 0.27 2.62
N SER A 187 16.86 0.99 3.31
CA SER A 187 16.98 2.43 3.61
C SER A 187 18.15 2.73 4.56
N THR A 188 18.35 1.94 5.61
CA THR A 188 19.37 2.21 6.63
C THR A 188 20.78 2.42 6.07
N PRO A 189 21.36 1.52 5.27
CA PRO A 189 22.69 1.75 4.67
C PRO A 189 22.68 2.93 3.69
N ALA A 190 21.58 3.15 2.95
CA ALA A 190 21.47 4.28 2.04
C ALA A 190 21.49 5.63 2.77
N VAL A 191 20.72 5.76 3.86
CA VAL A 191 20.70 6.97 4.71
C VAL A 191 22.06 7.18 5.40
N THR A 192 22.75 6.11 5.81
CA THR A 192 24.10 6.21 6.39
C THR A 192 25.07 6.86 5.41
N ASP A 193 25.09 6.43 4.17
CA ASP A 193 25.94 6.97 3.14
C ASP A 193 25.51 8.38 2.70
N LEU A 194 24.21 8.68 2.73
CA LEU A 194 23.72 10.04 2.50
C LEU A 194 24.18 11.00 3.59
N VAL A 195 24.10 10.60 4.86
CA VAL A 195 24.63 11.40 6.01
C VAL A 195 26.15 11.58 5.93
N ALA A 196 26.87 10.60 5.39
CA ALA A 196 28.30 10.67 5.18
C ALA A 196 28.71 11.44 3.90
N GLY A 197 27.74 11.88 3.08
CA GLY A 197 27.98 12.62 1.84
C GLY A 197 28.49 11.78 0.66
N GLN A 198 28.48 10.44 0.78
CA GLN A 198 28.87 9.53 -0.30
C GLN A 198 27.86 9.56 -1.47
N VAL A 199 26.61 9.83 -1.16
CA VAL A 199 25.52 10.12 -2.10
C VAL A 199 24.90 11.47 -1.75
N GLN A 200 24.22 12.12 -2.69
CA GLN A 200 23.82 13.52 -2.58
C GLN A 200 22.34 13.72 -2.31
N VAL A 201 21.49 12.81 -2.78
CA VAL A 201 20.04 12.93 -2.69
C VAL A 201 19.41 11.56 -2.49
N MET A 202 18.28 11.54 -1.77
CA MET A 202 17.44 10.35 -1.60
C MET A 202 15.96 10.75 -1.48
N PHE A 203 15.09 9.86 -1.92
CA PHE A 203 13.66 9.91 -1.64
C PHE A 203 13.37 8.78 -0.65
N ASP A 204 13.37 9.09 0.64
CA ASP A 204 13.29 8.03 1.65
C ASP A 204 12.01 8.09 2.49
N VAL A 205 11.68 6.95 3.10
CA VAL A 205 10.54 6.83 4.01
C VAL A 205 10.77 7.65 5.27
N THR A 206 9.73 8.28 5.77
CA THR A 206 9.80 9.19 6.91
C THR A 206 10.38 8.58 8.19
N PRO A 207 10.18 7.29 8.53
CA PRO A 207 10.78 6.73 9.75
C PRO A 207 12.31 6.74 9.79
N THR A 208 12.97 6.59 8.67
CA THR A 208 14.44 6.62 8.56
C THR A 208 14.99 8.03 8.39
N SER A 209 14.29 8.88 7.63
CA SER A 209 14.67 10.26 7.34
C SER A 209 14.46 11.20 8.53
N LEU A 210 13.33 11.12 9.19
CA LEU A 210 12.90 12.09 10.18
C LEU A 210 13.89 12.31 11.34
N PRO A 211 14.52 11.27 11.93
CA PRO A 211 15.57 11.46 12.95
C PRO A 211 16.78 12.24 12.43
N GLN A 212 17.19 12.03 11.18
CA GLN A 212 18.35 12.69 10.58
C GLN A 212 18.05 14.15 10.22
N ILE A 213 16.82 14.41 9.74
CA ILE A 213 16.32 15.75 9.46
C ILE A 213 16.24 16.57 10.76
N LYS A 214 15.64 16.02 11.83
CA LYS A 214 15.54 16.68 13.14
C LYS A 214 16.91 16.94 13.77
N ALA A 215 17.88 16.09 13.51
CA ALA A 215 19.28 16.28 13.94
C ALA A 215 20.07 17.26 13.07
N GLY A 216 19.47 17.81 12.00
CA GLY A 216 20.13 18.72 11.06
C GLY A 216 21.21 18.08 10.17
N LYS A 217 21.27 16.74 10.16
CA LYS A 217 22.25 15.99 9.35
C LYS A 217 21.85 15.89 7.87
N LEU A 218 20.55 15.94 7.60
CA LEU A 218 19.99 15.95 6.24
C LEU A 218 19.06 17.15 6.10
N ARG A 219 18.99 17.68 4.88
CA ARG A 219 18.08 18.79 4.53
C ARG A 219 16.91 18.26 3.72
N PRO A 220 15.65 18.31 4.24
CA PRO A 220 14.48 18.01 3.45
C PRO A 220 14.23 19.13 2.43
N LEU A 221 13.88 18.77 1.21
CA LEU A 221 13.52 19.72 0.15
C LEU A 221 12.05 19.67 -0.21
N GLY A 222 11.41 18.50 -0.07
CA GLY A 222 10.00 18.33 -0.37
C GLY A 222 9.48 16.97 0.04
N VAL A 223 8.15 16.89 0.18
CA VAL A 223 7.44 15.63 0.44
C VAL A 223 6.77 15.14 -0.85
N THR A 224 6.64 13.82 -0.99
CA THR A 224 6.14 13.18 -2.21
C THR A 224 4.61 13.05 -2.25
N THR A 225 3.94 13.51 -1.22
CA THR A 225 2.48 13.57 -1.13
C THR A 225 1.95 14.84 -1.78
N THR A 226 0.65 14.86 -2.14
CA THR A 226 -0.03 16.05 -2.66
C THR A 226 -0.36 17.07 -1.56
N GLU A 227 -0.38 16.63 -0.30
CA GLU A 227 -0.63 17.45 0.87
C GLU A 227 0.61 17.50 1.78
N PRO A 228 0.82 18.61 2.51
CA PRO A 228 1.89 18.71 3.51
C PRO A 228 1.76 17.66 4.61
N LEU A 229 2.87 17.28 5.22
CA LEU A 229 2.88 16.32 6.32
C LEU A 229 2.79 17.02 7.66
N PRO A 230 1.88 16.60 8.58
CA PRO A 230 1.71 17.23 9.88
C PRO A 230 2.99 17.25 10.74
N PHE A 231 3.87 16.27 10.55
CA PHE A 231 5.14 16.16 11.29
C PHE A 231 6.34 16.82 10.57
N LEU A 232 6.12 17.38 9.36
CA LEU A 232 7.06 18.20 8.58
C LEU A 232 6.32 19.40 7.97
N PRO A 233 5.71 20.27 8.78
CA PRO A 233 4.80 21.32 8.29
C PRO A 233 5.51 22.38 7.42
N ASP A 234 6.81 22.57 7.61
CA ASP A 234 7.61 23.55 6.87
C ASP A 234 8.21 23.00 5.57
N VAL A 235 8.01 21.71 5.28
CA VAL A 235 8.52 21.06 4.07
C VAL A 235 7.43 21.05 3.00
N PRO A 236 7.62 21.75 1.87
CA PRO A 236 6.59 21.83 0.83
C PRO A 236 6.38 20.50 0.12
N THR A 237 5.26 20.35 -0.57
CA THR A 237 5.07 19.23 -1.50
C THR A 237 5.87 19.43 -2.77
N ILE A 238 6.38 18.34 -3.36
CA ILE A 238 7.04 18.41 -4.67
C ILE A 238 6.04 18.84 -5.75
N ASP A 239 4.77 18.45 -5.63
CA ASP A 239 3.68 18.87 -6.52
C ASP A 239 3.54 20.39 -6.63
N SER A 240 3.90 21.15 -5.60
CA SER A 240 3.86 22.63 -5.62
C SER A 240 4.77 23.21 -6.70
N PHE A 241 5.81 22.50 -7.12
CA PHE A 241 6.80 22.91 -8.12
C PHE A 241 6.76 22.06 -9.39
N LEU A 242 6.42 20.80 -9.29
CA LEU A 242 6.29 19.85 -10.39
C LEU A 242 4.85 19.30 -10.38
N LYS A 243 3.92 20.00 -11.01
CA LYS A 243 2.50 19.67 -11.01
C LYS A 243 2.23 18.25 -11.50
N GLY A 244 1.47 17.49 -10.69
CA GLY A 244 1.17 16.08 -10.91
C GLY A 244 2.21 15.12 -10.32
N TYR A 245 3.25 15.64 -9.64
CA TYR A 245 4.17 14.78 -8.91
C TYR A 245 3.51 14.22 -7.65
N GLU A 246 3.35 12.91 -7.64
CA GLU A 246 2.94 12.14 -6.47
C GLU A 246 3.64 10.78 -6.51
N ALA A 247 4.37 10.44 -5.45
CA ALA A 247 5.13 9.20 -5.36
C ALA A 247 5.09 8.60 -3.94
N ALA A 248 4.00 8.81 -3.21
CA ALA A 248 3.80 8.15 -1.93
C ALA A 248 3.57 6.65 -2.13
N GLY A 249 4.16 5.82 -1.25
CA GLY A 249 3.72 4.46 -1.08
C GLY A 249 2.29 4.41 -0.55
N TRP A 250 1.65 3.27 -0.64
CA TRP A 250 0.30 3.07 -0.10
C TRP A 250 0.10 1.60 0.29
N ILE A 251 -0.81 1.38 1.24
CA ILE A 251 -1.29 0.06 1.66
C ILE A 251 -2.81 0.05 1.63
N GLY A 252 -3.38 -1.10 1.29
CA GLY A 252 -4.80 -1.39 1.31
C GLY A 252 -5.07 -2.89 1.38
N PHE A 253 -6.32 -3.27 1.17
CA PHE A 253 -6.73 -4.67 1.16
C PHE A 253 -7.46 -5.01 -0.13
N GLY A 254 -7.30 -6.25 -0.56
CA GLY A 254 -8.04 -6.87 -1.65
C GLY A 254 -8.45 -8.27 -1.27
N VAL A 255 -9.36 -8.84 -2.06
CA VAL A 255 -9.88 -10.21 -1.93
C VAL A 255 -9.82 -10.90 -3.29
N PRO A 256 -9.90 -12.24 -3.37
CA PRO A 256 -10.02 -12.94 -4.65
C PRO A 256 -11.22 -12.41 -5.45
N ARG A 257 -11.03 -12.28 -6.76
CA ARG A 257 -12.11 -11.88 -7.68
C ARG A 257 -13.28 -12.85 -7.56
N GLY A 258 -14.50 -12.33 -7.57
CA GLY A 258 -15.72 -13.11 -7.39
C GLY A 258 -16.20 -13.19 -5.94
N THR A 259 -15.49 -12.60 -4.99
CA THR A 259 -16.01 -12.43 -3.62
C THR A 259 -17.32 -11.63 -3.66
N PRO A 260 -18.38 -12.10 -2.94
CA PRO A 260 -19.68 -11.45 -2.95
C PRO A 260 -19.62 -9.96 -2.60
N PRO A 261 -20.35 -9.10 -3.33
CA PRO A 261 -20.31 -7.65 -3.12
C PRO A 261 -20.66 -7.21 -1.70
N GLU A 262 -21.58 -7.90 -1.05
CA GLU A 262 -21.98 -7.65 0.35
C GLU A 262 -20.85 -7.91 1.35
N ILE A 263 -19.98 -8.88 1.07
CA ILE A 263 -18.80 -9.17 1.88
C ILE A 263 -17.76 -8.06 1.67
N ILE A 264 -17.53 -7.67 0.41
CA ILE A 264 -16.61 -6.56 0.10
C ILE A 264 -17.10 -5.27 0.76
N ALA A 265 -18.41 -4.98 0.71
CA ALA A 265 -19.00 -3.81 1.35
C ALA A 265 -18.81 -3.82 2.88
N THR A 266 -19.02 -4.99 3.54
CA THR A 266 -18.78 -5.15 4.97
C THR A 266 -17.32 -4.91 5.33
N LEU A 267 -16.39 -5.50 4.59
CA LEU A 267 -14.94 -5.32 4.79
C LEU A 267 -14.53 -3.87 4.55
N ASN A 268 -15.02 -3.23 3.49
CA ASN A 268 -14.74 -1.83 3.17
C ASN A 268 -15.27 -0.91 4.29
N GLN A 269 -16.49 -1.09 4.75
CA GLN A 269 -17.07 -0.31 5.84
C GLN A 269 -16.21 -0.38 7.10
N GLN A 270 -15.78 -1.57 7.50
CA GLN A 270 -14.96 -1.74 8.71
C GLN A 270 -13.51 -1.26 8.50
N THR A 271 -12.95 -1.41 7.31
CA THR A 271 -11.65 -0.85 6.94
C THR A 271 -11.70 0.68 7.01
N ASN A 272 -12.75 1.31 6.49
CA ASN A 272 -12.96 2.76 6.58
C ASN A 272 -13.17 3.22 8.04
N ALA A 273 -13.87 2.43 8.86
CA ALA A 273 -13.98 2.73 10.29
C ALA A 273 -12.61 2.68 10.99
N ALA A 274 -11.74 1.73 10.62
CA ALA A 274 -10.40 1.62 11.16
C ALA A 274 -9.55 2.86 10.81
N VAL A 275 -9.52 3.31 9.56
CA VAL A 275 -8.70 4.48 9.16
C VAL A 275 -9.22 5.80 9.76
N LEU A 276 -10.46 5.84 10.22
CA LEU A 276 -11.03 7.00 10.92
C LEU A 276 -10.79 6.95 12.44
N ASP A 277 -10.41 5.79 12.99
CA ASP A 277 -10.17 5.62 14.42
C ASP A 277 -8.95 6.45 14.88
N PRO A 278 -9.07 7.26 15.94
CA PRO A 278 -7.98 8.10 16.41
C PRO A 278 -6.72 7.33 16.84
N ASN A 279 -6.88 6.14 17.43
CA ASN A 279 -5.74 5.32 17.86
C ASN A 279 -5.00 4.75 16.66
N ILE A 280 -5.72 4.30 15.63
CA ILE A 280 -5.13 3.83 14.37
C ILE A 280 -4.38 4.97 13.67
N LYS A 281 -4.99 6.17 13.58
CA LYS A 281 -4.32 7.36 13.02
C LYS A 281 -3.03 7.70 13.74
N GLN A 282 -3.06 7.67 15.08
CA GLN A 282 -1.86 7.93 15.87
C GLN A 282 -0.77 6.87 15.62
N ARG A 283 -1.14 5.59 15.56
CA ARG A 283 -0.19 4.50 15.26
C ARG A 283 0.41 4.63 13.86
N PHE A 284 -0.37 5.03 12.85
CA PHE A 284 0.17 5.32 11.52
C PHE A 284 1.15 6.51 11.57
N ALA A 285 0.79 7.60 12.26
CA ALA A 285 1.68 8.73 12.43
C ALA A 285 3.00 8.35 13.13
N ASP A 286 2.95 7.49 14.16
CA ASP A 286 4.14 6.96 14.84
C ASP A 286 5.04 6.15 13.89
N LEU A 287 4.45 5.51 12.87
CA LEU A 287 5.14 4.79 11.80
C LEU A 287 5.56 5.72 10.64
N GLY A 288 5.30 7.02 10.74
CA GLY A 288 5.60 7.98 9.68
C GLY A 288 4.68 7.87 8.46
N ALA A 289 3.52 7.25 8.62
CA ALA A 289 2.48 7.10 7.61
C ALA A 289 1.27 8.00 7.91
N VAL A 290 0.40 8.17 6.93
CA VAL A 290 -0.81 8.98 7.04
C VAL A 290 -2.02 8.12 6.72
N ALA A 291 -2.98 8.04 7.67
CA ALA A 291 -4.27 7.42 7.41
C ALA A 291 -4.98 8.16 6.27
N VAL A 292 -5.52 7.42 5.32
CA VAL A 292 -6.27 8.02 4.21
C VAL A 292 -7.70 8.38 4.62
N ALA A 293 -8.37 9.20 3.82
CA ALA A 293 -9.82 9.37 3.93
C ALA A 293 -10.55 8.05 3.62
N ALA A 294 -11.77 7.92 4.14
CA ALA A 294 -12.65 6.82 3.74
C ALA A 294 -12.81 6.79 2.21
N ASN A 295 -12.75 5.58 1.65
CA ASN A 295 -12.81 5.38 0.21
C ASN A 295 -13.61 4.12 -0.14
N SER A 296 -14.25 4.13 -1.30
CA SER A 296 -14.99 2.99 -1.83
C SER A 296 -14.04 1.99 -2.53
N PRO A 297 -14.47 0.74 -2.74
CA PRO A 297 -13.74 -0.22 -3.56
C PRO A 297 -13.46 0.27 -4.98
N ASP A 298 -14.42 0.99 -5.59
CA ASP A 298 -14.28 1.53 -6.96
C ASP A 298 -13.26 2.69 -7.01
N GLU A 299 -13.25 3.58 -6.03
CA GLU A 299 -12.24 4.64 -5.92
C GLU A 299 -10.85 4.03 -5.73
N PHE A 300 -10.73 2.97 -4.93
CA PHE A 300 -9.46 2.29 -4.76
C PHE A 300 -9.03 1.52 -6.02
N ALA A 301 -9.98 0.89 -6.74
CA ALA A 301 -9.70 0.27 -8.04
C ALA A 301 -9.16 1.28 -9.05
N LYS A 302 -9.80 2.44 -9.16
CA LYS A 302 -9.37 3.54 -10.04
C LYS A 302 -7.95 4.02 -9.65
N PHE A 303 -7.71 4.23 -8.35
CA PHE A 303 -6.41 4.63 -7.85
C PHE A 303 -5.31 3.61 -8.21
N ILE A 304 -5.58 2.30 -8.07
CA ILE A 304 -4.64 1.23 -8.46
C ILE A 304 -4.33 1.30 -9.97
N ALA A 305 -5.35 1.45 -10.82
CA ALA A 305 -5.18 1.53 -12.27
C ALA A 305 -4.33 2.76 -12.68
N GLU A 306 -4.61 3.93 -12.10
CA GLU A 306 -3.84 5.15 -12.32
C GLU A 306 -2.37 4.99 -11.86
N ASN A 307 -2.13 4.28 -10.75
CA ASN A 307 -0.78 3.98 -10.29
C ASN A 307 -0.03 3.05 -11.24
N ILE A 308 -0.68 2.00 -11.75
CA ILE A 308 -0.07 1.09 -12.74
C ILE A 308 0.34 1.87 -14.00
N ASP A 309 -0.55 2.71 -14.54
CA ASP A 309 -0.26 3.55 -15.71
C ASP A 309 0.91 4.50 -15.46
N LYS A 310 0.91 5.16 -14.31
CA LYS A 310 2.00 6.06 -13.88
C LYS A 310 3.33 5.32 -13.84
N TRP A 311 3.40 4.22 -13.10
CA TRP A 311 4.65 3.47 -12.93
C TRP A 311 5.12 2.81 -14.22
N THR A 312 4.24 2.37 -15.10
CA THR A 312 4.60 1.86 -16.42
C THR A 312 5.36 2.92 -17.24
N LYS A 313 4.88 4.17 -17.23
CA LYS A 313 5.56 5.28 -17.92
C LYS A 313 6.92 5.58 -17.31
N VAL A 314 7.02 5.61 -15.97
CA VAL A 314 8.27 5.92 -15.25
C VAL A 314 9.30 4.82 -15.45
N ILE A 315 8.93 3.55 -15.33
CA ILE A 315 9.83 2.39 -15.53
C ILE A 315 10.37 2.39 -16.96
N LYS A 316 9.50 2.65 -17.95
CA LYS A 316 9.92 2.77 -19.35
C LYS A 316 10.89 3.94 -19.57
N PHE A 317 10.64 5.11 -18.98
CA PHE A 317 11.52 6.27 -19.06
C PHE A 317 12.87 5.98 -18.43
N ALA A 318 12.89 5.39 -17.25
CA ALA A 318 14.12 5.07 -16.52
C ALA A 318 14.94 3.95 -17.16
N GLY A 319 14.41 3.28 -18.20
CA GLY A 319 15.09 2.14 -18.84
C GLY A 319 15.30 0.97 -17.88
N ILE A 320 14.48 0.86 -16.83
CA ILE A 320 14.54 -0.24 -15.88
C ILE A 320 14.14 -1.50 -16.63
N LYS A 321 15.06 -2.45 -16.72
CA LYS A 321 14.78 -3.72 -17.40
C LYS A 321 13.75 -4.53 -16.61
N PRO A 322 12.75 -5.08 -17.28
CA PRO A 322 11.83 -6.03 -16.66
C PRO A 322 12.57 -7.22 -16.04
N GLN A 323 11.99 -7.77 -14.97
CA GLN A 323 12.53 -8.93 -14.23
C GLN A 323 11.77 -10.21 -14.59
#